data_bddbdf708fdfae9860698127a63729af
#
_entry.id   bddbdf708fdfae9860698127a63729af
#
_cell.length_a   1.000
_cell.length_b   1.000
_cell.length_c   1.000
_cell.angle_alpha   90.00
_cell.angle_beta   90.00
_cell.angle_gamma   90.00
#
_symmetry.space_group_name_H-M   'P 1'
#
loop_
_entity.id
_entity.type
_entity.pdbx_description
1 polymer ?
#
loop_
_entity_poly.entity_id
_entity_poly.type
_entity_poly.pdbx_seq_one_letter_code
_entity_poly.pdbx_strand_id
1 'polypeptide(L)'
;MGYFSKLVGVCAAVTLLSVAVVGAEEKDPLKPRVAPDQMADAKAMKNPVASTPESIAKGKALYEGKGTCFNCHGKEGKGDGPAGAILNPSPRNFTNCKFHKKRKDGKLFWVIKNGTAG
;
A
#
# COMPACT_ATOMS: atom_id res chain seq x y z
N MET A 1 40.82 61.54 -17.08
CA MET A 1 39.38 61.53 -16.73
C MET A 1 38.86 60.13 -17.03
N GLY A 2 38.83 59.28 -16.00
CA GLY A 2 38.41 57.90 -16.14
C GLY A 2 36.99 57.70 -15.66
N TYR A 3 36.10 57.21 -16.51
CA TYR A 3 34.76 56.82 -16.13
C TYR A 3 34.78 55.39 -15.61
N PHE A 4 34.64 55.20 -14.31
CA PHE A 4 34.38 53.89 -13.69
C PHE A 4 32.91 53.55 -13.90
N SER A 5 32.63 52.63 -14.83
CA SER A 5 31.33 52.02 -14.99
C SER A 5 31.15 50.97 -13.89
N LYS A 6 30.25 51.22 -12.95
CA LYS A 6 29.83 50.25 -11.91
C LYS A 6 28.87 49.26 -12.54
N LEU A 7 29.35 48.02 -12.80
CA LEU A 7 28.51 46.90 -13.10
C LEU A 7 27.81 46.43 -11.81
N VAL A 8 26.54 46.71 -11.73
CA VAL A 8 25.67 46.17 -10.67
C VAL A 8 25.29 44.76 -11.09
N GLY A 9 25.93 43.75 -10.47
CA GLY A 9 25.55 42.37 -10.64
C GLY A 9 24.21 42.05 -9.96
N VAL A 10 23.19 41.81 -10.76
CA VAL A 10 21.91 41.30 -10.27
C VAL A 10 22.08 39.79 -10.03
N CYS A 11 22.29 39.40 -8.77
CA CYS A 11 22.20 38.01 -8.37
C CYS A 11 20.72 37.60 -8.38
N ALA A 12 20.28 36.95 -9.45
CA ALA A 12 18.97 36.29 -9.46
C ALA A 12 19.03 35.05 -8.53
N ALA A 13 18.47 35.21 -7.36
CA ALA A 13 18.28 34.06 -6.45
C ALA A 13 17.20 33.16 -7.05
N VAL A 14 17.64 32.06 -7.66
CA VAL A 14 16.74 30.97 -8.08
C VAL A 14 16.31 30.22 -6.82
N THR A 15 15.14 30.55 -6.29
CA THR A 15 14.49 29.78 -5.23
C THR A 15 13.99 28.47 -5.85
N LEU A 16 14.74 27.38 -5.64
CA LEU A 16 14.28 26.03 -5.93
C LEU A 16 13.11 25.72 -4.98
N LEU A 17 11.87 25.83 -5.48
CA LEU A 17 10.71 25.26 -4.79
C LEU A 17 10.86 23.74 -4.79
N SER A 18 11.33 23.16 -3.71
CA SER A 18 11.27 21.74 -3.47
C SER A 18 9.80 21.35 -3.26
N VAL A 19 9.18 20.82 -4.31
CA VAL A 19 7.88 20.16 -4.19
C VAL A 19 8.10 18.90 -3.38
N ALA A 20 7.75 18.93 -2.10
CA ALA A 20 7.69 17.72 -1.30
C ALA A 20 6.59 16.83 -1.90
N VAL A 21 6.98 15.76 -2.56
CA VAL A 21 6.05 14.69 -2.94
C VAL A 21 5.61 14.04 -1.64
N VAL A 22 4.43 14.40 -1.17
CA VAL A 22 3.78 13.74 -0.04
C VAL A 22 3.31 12.38 -0.57
N GLY A 23 4.22 11.41 -0.55
CA GLY A 23 3.86 10.02 -0.80
C GLY A 23 2.92 9.54 0.30
N ALA A 24 1.84 8.84 -0.04
CA ALA A 24 0.99 8.20 0.95
C ALA A 24 1.82 7.21 1.77
N GLU A 25 1.74 7.31 3.11
CA GLU A 25 2.48 6.42 4.01
C GLU A 25 1.98 4.98 3.89
N GLU A 26 2.90 4.03 3.66
CA GLU A 26 2.55 2.62 3.62
C GLU A 26 2.06 2.17 5.00
N LYS A 27 0.92 1.45 5.04
CA LYS A 27 0.43 0.86 6.29
C LYS A 27 1.50 -0.04 6.92
N ASP A 28 1.80 0.16 8.20
CA ASP A 28 2.73 -0.69 8.94
C ASP A 28 2.35 -2.18 8.76
N PRO A 29 3.21 -2.99 8.10
CA PRO A 29 2.91 -4.39 7.83
C PRO A 29 2.80 -5.23 9.09
N LEU A 30 3.31 -4.76 10.21
CA LEU A 30 3.30 -5.46 11.49
C LEU A 30 2.08 -5.12 12.34
N LYS A 31 1.44 -3.97 12.12
CA LYS A 31 0.26 -3.55 12.91
C LYS A 31 -0.89 -4.55 12.71
N PRO A 32 -1.41 -5.19 13.78
CA PRO A 32 -2.56 -6.08 13.68
C PRO A 32 -3.80 -5.37 13.12
N ARG A 33 -4.60 -6.09 12.34
CA ARG A 33 -5.86 -5.59 11.78
C ARG A 33 -7.07 -6.41 12.20
N VAL A 34 -6.82 -7.58 12.76
CA VAL A 34 -7.86 -8.37 13.42
C VAL A 34 -8.12 -7.78 14.80
N ALA A 35 -9.39 -7.66 15.17
CA ALA A 35 -9.77 -7.19 16.49
C ALA A 35 -9.15 -8.09 17.59
N PRO A 36 -8.72 -7.50 18.73
CA PRO A 36 -8.00 -8.27 19.76
C PRO A 36 -8.77 -9.49 20.28
N ASP A 37 -10.06 -9.37 20.50
CA ASP A 37 -10.97 -10.43 20.93
C ASP A 37 -11.19 -11.54 19.89
N GLN A 38 -11.02 -11.21 18.59
CA GLN A 38 -11.14 -12.16 17.47
C GLN A 38 -9.80 -12.77 17.03
N MET A 39 -8.70 -12.34 17.65
CA MET A 39 -7.36 -12.73 17.21
C MET A 39 -7.10 -14.23 17.36
N ALA A 40 -7.61 -14.86 18.42
CA ALA A 40 -7.45 -16.29 18.65
C ALA A 40 -8.15 -17.10 17.56
N ASP A 41 -9.39 -16.78 17.27
CA ASP A 41 -10.20 -17.44 16.25
C ASP A 41 -9.61 -17.26 14.85
N ALA A 42 -9.23 -16.02 14.52
CA ALA A 42 -8.58 -15.74 13.24
C ALA A 42 -7.26 -16.51 13.06
N LYS A 43 -6.49 -16.73 14.11
CA LYS A 43 -5.27 -17.55 14.06
C LYS A 43 -5.56 -19.03 13.89
N ALA A 44 -6.65 -19.51 14.48
CA ALA A 44 -7.05 -20.92 14.43
C ALA A 44 -7.63 -21.32 13.06
N MET A 45 -8.15 -20.38 12.28
CA MET A 45 -8.69 -20.63 10.94
C MET A 45 -7.62 -21.20 10.02
N LYS A 46 -7.92 -22.32 9.42
CA LYS A 46 -7.08 -22.97 8.38
C LYS A 46 -7.63 -22.64 7.00
N ASN A 47 -6.76 -22.51 6.03
CA ASN A 47 -7.16 -22.39 4.65
C ASN A 47 -7.68 -23.75 4.16
N PRO A 48 -8.96 -23.86 3.77
CA PRO A 48 -9.50 -25.15 3.26
C PRO A 48 -9.11 -25.39 1.79
N VAL A 49 -8.54 -24.41 1.11
CA VAL A 49 -8.18 -24.47 -0.31
C VAL A 49 -6.72 -24.86 -0.44
N ALA A 50 -6.48 -25.98 -1.12
CA ALA A 50 -5.12 -26.42 -1.42
C ALA A 50 -4.42 -25.42 -2.36
N SER A 51 -3.12 -25.22 -2.16
CA SER A 51 -2.28 -24.37 -3.03
C SER A 51 -1.93 -25.15 -4.30
N THR A 52 -2.79 -25.07 -5.30
CA THR A 52 -2.60 -25.68 -6.62
C THR A 52 -2.59 -24.59 -7.70
N PRO A 53 -2.01 -24.87 -8.89
CA PRO A 53 -2.07 -23.92 -10.01
C PRO A 53 -3.49 -23.46 -10.32
N GLU A 54 -4.46 -24.37 -10.25
CA GLU A 54 -5.89 -24.07 -10.53
C GLU A 54 -6.48 -23.15 -9.47
N SER A 55 -6.20 -23.37 -8.18
CA SER A 55 -6.68 -22.51 -7.11
C SER A 55 -6.06 -21.12 -7.16
N ILE A 56 -4.78 -21.05 -7.53
CA ILE A 56 -4.06 -19.78 -7.72
C ILE A 56 -4.68 -19.01 -8.91
N ALA A 57 -4.93 -19.68 -10.03
CA ALA A 57 -5.57 -19.07 -11.20
C ALA A 57 -6.98 -18.54 -10.87
N LYS A 58 -7.78 -19.30 -10.10
CA LYS A 58 -9.10 -18.85 -9.61
C LYS A 58 -8.98 -17.63 -8.69
N GLY A 59 -8.01 -17.64 -7.78
CA GLY A 59 -7.73 -16.50 -6.89
C GLY A 59 -7.37 -15.25 -7.69
N LYS A 60 -6.50 -15.37 -8.69
CA LYS A 60 -6.15 -14.29 -9.60
C LYS A 60 -7.37 -13.74 -10.33
N ALA A 61 -8.20 -14.62 -10.89
CA ALA A 61 -9.42 -14.21 -11.58
C ALA A 61 -10.42 -13.48 -10.66
N LEU A 62 -10.51 -13.87 -9.39
CA LEU A 62 -11.30 -13.14 -8.39
C LEU A 62 -10.70 -11.77 -8.08
N TYR A 63 -9.38 -11.71 -7.88
CA TYR A 63 -8.66 -10.48 -7.56
C TYR A 63 -8.80 -9.42 -8.66
N GLU A 64 -8.65 -9.83 -9.91
CA GLU A 64 -8.73 -8.97 -11.09
C GLU A 64 -10.18 -8.76 -11.61
N GLY A 65 -11.09 -9.67 -11.28
CA GLY A 65 -12.47 -9.65 -11.74
C GLY A 65 -13.46 -9.20 -10.66
N LYS A 66 -14.32 -10.12 -10.23
CA LYS A 66 -15.44 -9.82 -9.33
C LYS A 66 -15.02 -9.18 -8.00
N GLY A 67 -13.84 -9.50 -7.50
CA GLY A 67 -13.33 -8.92 -6.25
C GLY A 67 -12.86 -7.48 -6.39
N THR A 68 -12.51 -7.04 -7.60
CA THR A 68 -12.01 -5.69 -7.92
C THR A 68 -10.85 -5.22 -7.02
N CYS A 69 -10.14 -6.14 -6.39
CA CYS A 69 -9.10 -5.86 -5.39
C CYS A 69 -7.95 -5.04 -6.00
N PHE A 70 -7.66 -5.29 -7.29
CA PHE A 70 -6.60 -4.61 -8.02
C PHE A 70 -6.83 -3.09 -8.14
N ASN A 71 -8.05 -2.62 -8.04
CA ASN A 71 -8.35 -1.18 -8.13
C ASN A 71 -7.66 -0.38 -7.01
N CYS A 72 -7.54 -0.96 -5.82
CA CYS A 72 -6.83 -0.35 -4.70
C CYS A 72 -5.43 -0.93 -4.54
N HIS A 73 -5.30 -2.25 -4.63
CA HIS A 73 -4.04 -2.94 -4.33
C HIS A 73 -3.07 -3.04 -5.51
N GLY A 74 -3.48 -2.62 -6.72
CA GLY A 74 -2.68 -2.74 -7.95
C GLY A 74 -2.67 -4.15 -8.53
N LYS A 75 -2.30 -4.29 -9.79
CA LYS A 75 -2.26 -5.59 -10.47
C LYS A 75 -1.26 -6.56 -9.83
N GLU A 76 -0.16 -6.03 -9.31
CA GLU A 76 0.90 -6.80 -8.66
C GLU A 76 0.75 -6.85 -7.13
N GLY A 77 -0.31 -6.25 -6.58
CA GLY A 77 -0.55 -6.23 -5.13
C GLY A 77 0.37 -5.30 -4.34
N LYS A 78 0.97 -4.29 -4.98
CA LYS A 78 1.89 -3.33 -4.36
C LYS A 78 1.19 -2.22 -3.56
N GLY A 79 -0.13 -2.12 -3.63
CA GLY A 79 -0.90 -1.05 -3.01
C GLY A 79 -0.99 0.22 -3.87
N ASP A 80 -0.61 0.13 -5.14
CA ASP A 80 -0.48 1.20 -6.11
C ASP A 80 -1.64 1.26 -7.11
N GLY A 81 -2.76 0.66 -6.79
CA GLY A 81 -3.95 0.73 -7.64
C GLY A 81 -4.54 2.14 -7.71
N PRO A 82 -5.18 2.50 -8.85
CA PRO A 82 -5.65 3.86 -9.10
C PRO A 82 -6.62 4.39 -8.03
N ALA A 83 -7.51 3.55 -7.50
CA ALA A 83 -8.39 3.95 -6.40
C ALA A 83 -7.68 3.96 -5.04
N GLY A 84 -6.52 3.33 -4.93
CA GLY A 84 -5.70 3.34 -3.72
C GLY A 84 -4.92 4.63 -3.52
N ALA A 85 -4.62 5.35 -4.60
CA ALA A 85 -3.79 6.55 -4.58
C ALA A 85 -4.35 7.70 -3.73
N ILE A 86 -5.67 7.75 -3.56
CA ILE A 86 -6.36 8.78 -2.76
C ILE A 86 -6.55 8.36 -1.29
N LEU A 87 -6.15 7.15 -0.93
CA LEU A 87 -6.35 6.64 0.44
C LEU A 87 -5.15 6.97 1.33
N ASN A 88 -5.43 7.40 2.55
CA ASN A 88 -4.43 7.63 3.59
C ASN A 88 -4.82 6.87 4.87
N PRO A 89 -4.00 5.93 5.35
CA PRO A 89 -2.80 5.42 4.72
C PRO A 89 -3.11 4.60 3.44
N SER A 90 -2.10 4.48 2.57
CA SER A 90 -2.22 3.72 1.31
C SER A 90 -2.64 2.26 1.52
N PRO A 91 -3.23 1.61 0.53
CA PRO A 91 -3.51 0.18 0.59
C PRO A 91 -2.26 -0.63 0.89
N ARG A 92 -2.45 -1.74 1.60
CA ARG A 92 -1.34 -2.58 2.01
C ARG A 92 -0.61 -3.19 0.80
N ASN A 93 0.71 -3.12 0.82
CA ASN A 93 1.57 -3.79 -0.13
C ASN A 93 1.68 -5.29 0.21
N PHE A 94 1.12 -6.14 -0.64
CA PHE A 94 1.14 -7.59 -0.48
C PHE A 94 2.47 -8.23 -0.87
N THR A 95 3.37 -7.51 -1.54
CA THR A 95 4.70 -8.02 -1.89
C THR A 95 5.73 -7.85 -0.76
N ASN A 96 5.32 -7.20 0.34
CA ASN A 96 6.19 -6.96 1.48
C ASN A 96 6.45 -8.26 2.27
N CYS A 97 7.72 -8.66 2.38
CA CYS A 97 8.12 -9.89 3.09
C CYS A 97 7.73 -9.89 4.58
N LYS A 98 7.76 -8.74 5.26
CA LYS A 98 7.34 -8.62 6.65
C LYS A 98 5.85 -8.89 6.81
N PHE A 99 5.04 -8.43 5.83
CA PHE A 99 3.62 -8.71 5.78
C PHE A 99 3.36 -10.22 5.71
N HIS A 100 3.98 -10.94 4.78
CA HIS A 100 3.80 -12.39 4.62
C HIS A 100 4.19 -13.19 5.86
N LYS A 101 5.28 -12.81 6.53
CA LYS A 101 5.73 -13.47 7.76
C LYS A 101 4.71 -13.35 8.89
N LYS A 102 3.97 -12.24 8.98
CA LYS A 102 3.05 -11.95 10.10
C LYS A 102 1.57 -12.21 9.79
N ARG A 103 1.19 -12.31 8.51
CA ARG A 103 -0.20 -12.52 8.11
C ARG A 103 -0.39 -13.97 7.64
N LYS A 104 -1.12 -14.72 8.46
CA LYS A 104 -1.56 -16.08 8.12
C LYS A 104 -2.93 -16.00 7.45
N ASP A 105 -3.28 -17.04 6.68
CA ASP A 105 -4.49 -17.11 5.87
C ASP A 105 -5.76 -16.77 6.63
N GLY A 106 -5.94 -17.31 7.83
CA GLY A 106 -7.10 -17.02 8.65
C GLY A 106 -7.23 -15.56 9.04
N LYS A 107 -6.10 -14.86 9.30
CA LYS A 107 -6.13 -13.41 9.57
C LYS A 107 -6.47 -12.60 8.32
N LEU A 108 -5.99 -13.03 7.15
CA LEU A 108 -6.33 -12.38 5.87
C LEU A 108 -7.80 -12.58 5.55
N PHE A 109 -8.30 -13.81 5.71
CA PHE A 109 -9.72 -14.12 5.54
C PHE A 109 -10.60 -13.29 6.48
N TRP A 110 -10.23 -13.22 7.77
CA TRP A 110 -10.97 -12.43 8.74
C TRP A 110 -11.09 -10.96 8.32
N VAL A 111 -9.98 -10.36 7.89
CA VAL A 111 -9.93 -8.95 7.45
C VAL A 111 -10.78 -8.73 6.19
N ILE A 112 -10.73 -9.63 5.23
CA ILE A 112 -11.54 -9.52 4.00
C ILE A 112 -13.03 -9.63 4.33
N LYS A 113 -13.39 -10.54 5.23
CA LYS A 113 -14.79 -10.79 5.60
C LYS A 113 -15.38 -9.66 6.45
N ASN A 114 -14.63 -9.13 7.41
CA ASN A 114 -15.15 -8.23 8.44
C ASN A 114 -14.71 -6.76 8.24
N GLY A 115 -13.76 -6.52 7.36
CA GLY A 115 -13.14 -5.22 7.23
C GLY A 115 -12.19 -4.89 8.39
N THR A 116 -11.69 -3.68 8.42
CA THR A 116 -10.90 -3.14 9.53
C THR A 116 -11.28 -1.69 9.78
N ALA A 117 -11.30 -1.27 11.04
CA ALA A 117 -11.23 0.16 11.35
C ALA A 117 -9.92 0.71 10.76
N GLY A 118 -9.98 1.85 10.12
CA GLY A 118 -8.90 2.49 9.39
C GLY A 118 -7.65 2.78 10.22
#